data_6142c00f9cdf528b770c0d4d254e25ba
#
_entry.id   6142c00f9cdf528b770c0d4d254e25ba
#
_cell.length_a   1.000
_cell.length_b   1.000
_cell.length_c   1.000
_cell.angle_alpha   90.00
_cell.angle_beta   90.00
_cell.angle_gamma   90.00
#
_symmetry.space_group_name_H-M   'P 1'
#
loop_
_entity.id
_entity.type
_entity.pdbx_description
1 polymer ?
#
loop_
_entity_poly.entity_id
_entity_poly.type
_entity_poly.pdbx_seq_one_letter_code
_entity_poly.pdbx_strand_id
1 'polypeptide(L)'
;AQERAAERRKACRPRRRLDDPGLMEEVRRRIVDDRWSPEQVDGRMRLAAGRCVVSFSTVYRAVAAGLLDLPCDPVPVRRRLRRKGRRPRRGREETRGRIKVPHELSERPAEAGGRSRPGDWEADTVVGPGAACLVTLTDRRSRLLVGGLCPAHTADAVGQAMVGALAGRPLASVTPDRGKEFAGHAAVTAALGGVQFYFCQPHRPWQKPTVENTNGLIREFFPKGTDFSKVTREEVERAFRLINDRPRKVLGYRTANEAYREELLHSA
;
A
#
# COMPACT_ATOMS: atom_id res chain seq x y z
N ALA A 1 -20.28 47.48 22.90
CA ALA A 1 -18.98 47.67 22.20
C ALA A 1 -18.24 46.35 21.94
N GLN A 2 -18.13 45.44 22.93
CA GLN A 2 -17.40 44.15 22.80
C GLN A 2 -18.03 43.17 21.78
N GLU A 3 -19.37 43.08 21.72
CA GLU A 3 -20.07 42.22 20.74
C GLU A 3 -19.82 42.67 19.30
N ARG A 4 -19.95 43.98 19.02
CA ARG A 4 -19.62 44.53 17.67
C ARG A 4 -18.16 44.35 17.30
N ALA A 5 -17.23 44.38 18.28
CA ALA A 5 -15.82 44.09 18.04
C ALA A 5 -15.58 42.59 17.74
N ALA A 6 -16.31 41.68 18.41
CA ALA A 6 -16.26 40.25 18.16
C ALA A 6 -16.84 39.88 16.79
N GLU A 7 -17.95 40.51 16.38
CA GLU A 7 -18.57 40.36 15.05
C GLU A 7 -17.64 40.88 13.96
N ARG A 8 -17.02 42.06 14.12
CA ARG A 8 -16.01 42.55 13.15
C ARG A 8 -14.82 41.63 13.03
N ARG A 9 -14.27 41.10 14.15
CA ARG A 9 -13.19 40.10 14.12
C ARG A 9 -13.62 38.81 13.41
N LYS A 10 -14.89 38.41 13.54
CA LYS A 10 -15.44 37.24 12.86
C LYS A 10 -15.59 37.46 11.35
N ALA A 11 -16.05 38.67 10.98
CA ALA A 11 -16.21 39.07 9.56
C ALA A 11 -14.85 39.28 8.85
N CYS A 12 -13.82 39.73 9.55
CA CYS A 12 -12.47 39.91 8.99
C CYS A 12 -11.65 38.63 8.91
N ARG A 13 -12.13 37.49 9.44
CA ARG A 13 -11.41 36.23 9.29
C ARG A 13 -11.46 35.76 7.83
N PRO A 14 -10.32 35.44 7.23
CA PRO A 14 -10.33 34.86 5.90
C PRO A 14 -11.19 33.58 5.91
N ARG A 15 -12.04 33.42 4.87
CA ARG A 15 -12.87 32.21 4.70
C ARG A 15 -11.97 30.98 4.76
N ARG A 16 -12.38 29.98 5.54
CA ARG A 16 -11.67 28.70 5.57
C ARG A 16 -11.81 28.06 4.19
N ARG A 17 -10.73 27.49 3.67
CA ARG A 17 -10.77 26.83 2.35
C ARG A 17 -11.82 25.71 2.26
N LEU A 18 -12.07 25.00 3.36
CA LEU A 18 -13.11 23.97 3.46
C LEU A 18 -14.51 24.50 3.74
N ASP A 19 -14.73 25.83 3.73
CA ASP A 19 -16.08 26.41 3.68
C ASP A 19 -16.67 26.35 2.27
N ASP A 20 -15.86 26.01 1.25
CA ASP A 20 -16.31 25.63 -0.09
C ASP A 20 -16.88 24.20 -0.04
N PRO A 21 -18.21 24.03 -0.31
CA PRO A 21 -18.84 22.72 -0.24
C PRO A 21 -18.27 21.70 -1.23
N GLY A 22 -17.90 22.15 -2.43
CA GLY A 22 -17.34 21.28 -3.47
C GLY A 22 -15.96 20.74 -3.06
N LEU A 23 -15.09 21.60 -2.51
CA LEU A 23 -13.80 21.17 -2.01
C LEU A 23 -13.94 20.26 -0.80
N MET A 24 -14.89 20.55 0.10
CA MET A 24 -15.13 19.73 1.28
C MET A 24 -15.60 18.33 0.90
N GLU A 25 -16.52 18.20 -0.05
CA GLU A 25 -17.01 16.91 -0.55
C GLU A 25 -15.92 16.14 -1.28
N GLU A 26 -15.10 16.80 -2.10
CA GLU A 26 -13.95 16.15 -2.75
C GLU A 26 -12.96 15.60 -1.72
N VAL A 27 -12.60 16.38 -0.69
CA VAL A 27 -11.71 15.95 0.39
C VAL A 27 -12.32 14.78 1.17
N ARG A 28 -13.61 14.85 1.47
CA ARG A 28 -14.33 13.78 2.16
C ARG A 28 -14.31 12.48 1.34
N ARG A 29 -14.68 12.55 0.08
CA ARG A 29 -14.69 11.40 -0.84
C ARG A 29 -13.32 10.73 -0.90
N ARG A 30 -12.25 11.50 -1.04
CA ARG A 30 -10.87 10.96 -1.06
C ARG A 30 -10.52 10.20 0.22
N ILE A 31 -10.97 10.66 1.39
CA ILE A 31 -10.69 10.00 2.67
C ILE A 31 -11.59 8.79 2.88
N VAL A 32 -12.88 8.89 2.59
CA VAL A 32 -13.88 7.87 2.92
C VAL A 32 -13.86 6.74 1.90
N ASP A 33 -13.91 7.06 0.61
CA ASP A 33 -14.05 6.09 -0.47
C ASP A 33 -12.70 5.60 -0.98
N ASP A 34 -11.78 6.52 -1.27
CA ASP A 34 -10.45 6.20 -1.81
C ASP A 34 -9.45 5.83 -0.70
N ARG A 35 -9.80 6.00 0.59
CA ARG A 35 -8.97 5.69 1.76
C ARG A 35 -7.65 6.46 1.80
N TRP A 36 -7.61 7.66 1.26
CA TRP A 36 -6.42 8.50 1.30
C TRP A 36 -6.21 9.15 2.66
N SER A 37 -4.95 9.41 3.01
CA SER A 37 -4.62 10.25 4.17
C SER A 37 -4.71 11.74 3.80
N PRO A 38 -4.84 12.62 4.80
CA PRO A 38 -4.80 14.07 4.56
C PRO A 38 -3.56 14.54 3.80
N GLU A 39 -2.38 13.93 4.02
CA GLU A 39 -1.15 14.25 3.27
C GLU A 39 -1.25 13.83 1.81
N GLN A 40 -1.92 12.71 1.53
CA GLN A 40 -2.14 12.23 0.16
C GLN A 40 -3.13 13.12 -0.59
N VAL A 41 -4.16 13.62 0.10
CA VAL A 41 -5.11 14.60 -0.46
C VAL A 41 -4.39 15.90 -0.82
N ASP A 42 -3.67 16.52 0.13
CA ASP A 42 -2.89 17.75 -0.11
C ASP A 42 -1.91 17.56 -1.27
N GLY A 43 -1.08 16.52 -1.18
CA GLY A 43 -0.03 16.28 -2.17
C GLY A 43 -0.58 16.04 -3.58
N ARG A 44 -1.67 15.26 -3.71
CA ARG A 44 -2.29 14.98 -5.01
C ARG A 44 -2.97 16.22 -5.60
N MET A 45 -3.72 16.97 -4.77
CA MET A 45 -4.36 18.21 -5.22
C MET A 45 -3.31 19.24 -5.62
N ARG A 46 -2.20 19.34 -4.89
CA ARG A 46 -1.08 20.21 -5.24
C ARG A 46 -0.42 19.81 -6.56
N LEU A 47 -0.22 18.50 -6.79
CA LEU A 47 0.31 17.99 -8.05
C LEU A 47 -0.60 18.35 -9.24
N ALA A 48 -1.91 18.20 -9.08
CA ALA A 48 -2.86 18.48 -10.14
C ALA A 48 -3.02 19.97 -10.43
N ALA A 49 -3.02 20.82 -9.38
CA ALA A 49 -3.30 22.26 -9.51
C ALA A 49 -2.05 23.13 -9.64
N GLY A 50 -0.84 22.57 -9.50
CA GLY A 50 0.41 23.33 -9.45
C GLY A 50 0.56 24.24 -8.21
N ARG A 51 -0.42 24.28 -7.30
CA ARG A 51 -0.45 25.12 -6.10
C ARG A 51 -1.14 24.42 -4.94
N CYS A 52 -0.94 24.93 -3.72
CA CYS A 52 -1.65 24.42 -2.54
C CYS A 52 -3.14 24.75 -2.62
N VAL A 53 -3.98 23.74 -2.80
CA VAL A 53 -5.45 23.85 -2.76
C VAL A 53 -5.94 23.81 -1.31
N VAL A 54 -5.57 22.78 -0.57
CA VAL A 54 -5.86 22.63 0.86
C VAL A 54 -4.66 21.96 1.54
N SER A 55 -4.20 22.49 2.68
CA SER A 55 -3.08 21.87 3.39
C SER A 55 -3.54 20.66 4.20
N PHE A 56 -2.68 19.64 4.32
CA PHE A 56 -2.97 18.47 5.16
C PHE A 56 -3.33 18.84 6.60
N SER A 57 -2.71 19.89 7.16
CA SER A 57 -3.03 20.39 8.51
C SER A 57 -4.46 20.92 8.62
N THR A 58 -4.98 21.56 7.56
CA THR A 58 -6.37 22.01 7.48
C THR A 58 -7.31 20.81 7.45
N VAL A 59 -6.98 19.79 6.65
CA VAL A 59 -7.76 18.56 6.56
C VAL A 59 -7.77 17.82 7.91
N TYR A 60 -6.62 17.66 8.57
CA TYR A 60 -6.56 17.03 9.90
C TYR A 60 -7.41 17.77 10.93
N ARG A 61 -7.39 19.11 10.93
CA ARG A 61 -8.24 19.91 11.82
C ARG A 61 -9.73 19.71 11.53
N ALA A 62 -10.12 19.65 10.27
CA ALA A 62 -11.50 19.39 9.87
C ALA A 62 -11.96 17.99 10.32
N VAL A 63 -11.13 16.95 10.13
CA VAL A 63 -11.40 15.59 10.61
C VAL A 63 -11.51 15.55 12.14
N ALA A 64 -10.63 16.24 12.85
CA ALA A 64 -10.66 16.28 14.32
C ALA A 64 -11.90 17.00 14.85
N ALA A 65 -12.36 18.02 14.14
CA ALA A 65 -13.57 18.80 14.48
C ALA A 65 -14.89 18.13 14.01
N GLY A 66 -14.82 16.95 13.33
CA GLY A 66 -16.00 16.27 12.78
C GLY A 66 -16.67 16.98 11.61
N LEU A 67 -16.01 17.96 10.98
CA LEU A 67 -16.60 18.73 9.88
C LEU A 67 -16.82 17.93 8.59
N LEU A 68 -16.18 16.77 8.48
CA LEU A 68 -16.31 15.85 7.35
C LEU A 68 -17.25 14.68 7.64
N ASP A 69 -17.81 14.59 8.85
CA ASP A 69 -18.74 13.54 9.24
C ASP A 69 -20.15 13.87 8.72
N LEU A 70 -20.85 12.88 8.18
CA LEU A 70 -22.26 12.99 7.81
C LEU A 70 -23.13 12.17 8.77
N PRO A 71 -24.40 12.57 8.98
CA PRO A 71 -25.31 11.82 9.86
C PRO A 71 -25.52 10.35 9.42
N CYS A 72 -25.37 10.05 8.13
CA CYS A 72 -25.49 8.71 7.57
C CYS A 72 -24.19 7.88 7.68
N ASP A 73 -23.07 8.46 8.13
CA ASP A 73 -21.81 7.72 8.23
C ASP A 73 -21.89 6.68 9.37
N PRO A 74 -21.61 5.38 9.09
CA PRO A 74 -21.64 4.33 10.10
C PRO A 74 -20.54 4.49 11.15
N VAL A 75 -19.46 5.22 10.81
CA VAL A 75 -18.36 5.54 11.72
C VAL A 75 -17.77 6.90 11.37
N PRO A 76 -17.32 7.69 12.35
CA PRO A 76 -16.67 8.99 12.11
C PRO A 76 -15.48 8.88 11.17
N VAL A 77 -15.29 9.89 10.30
CA VAL A 77 -14.21 9.96 9.30
C VAL A 77 -12.82 9.77 9.93
N ARG A 78 -12.58 10.27 11.14
CA ARG A 78 -11.33 10.06 11.88
C ARG A 78 -10.95 8.58 12.07
N ARG A 79 -11.93 7.67 12.12
CA ARG A 79 -11.70 6.22 12.25
C ARG A 79 -11.33 5.56 10.92
N ARG A 80 -11.53 6.26 9.80
CA ARG A 80 -11.11 5.83 8.46
C ARG A 80 -9.60 6.01 8.25
N LEU A 81 -8.96 6.88 9.03
CA LEU A 81 -7.52 7.09 8.95
C LEU A 81 -6.74 5.88 9.50
N ARG A 82 -5.59 5.58 8.89
CA ARG A 82 -4.77 4.38 9.13
C ARG A 82 -4.48 4.09 10.61
N ARG A 83 -4.12 5.11 11.39
CA ARG A 83 -3.72 4.94 12.80
C ARG A 83 -4.88 4.96 13.79
N LYS A 84 -6.07 5.37 13.38
CA LYS A 84 -7.25 5.47 14.26
C LYS A 84 -6.94 6.09 15.64
N GLY A 85 -5.92 6.98 15.72
CA GLY A 85 -5.44 7.59 16.96
C GLY A 85 -4.53 6.72 17.84
N ARG A 86 -4.11 5.53 17.40
CA ARG A 86 -3.28 4.58 18.20
C ARG A 86 -1.78 4.70 17.90
N ARG A 87 -0.93 4.52 18.93
CA ARG A 87 0.53 4.40 18.78
C ARG A 87 0.92 3.03 18.21
N PRO A 88 2.03 2.93 17.42
CA PRO A 88 2.51 1.64 16.91
C PRO A 88 2.97 0.73 18.06
N ARG A 89 2.60 -0.58 18.00
CA ARG A 89 3.10 -1.61 18.92
C ARG A 89 4.38 -2.23 18.36
N ARG A 90 5.38 -2.55 19.21
CA ARG A 90 6.57 -3.34 18.85
C ARG A 90 6.18 -4.80 18.57
N GLY A 91 6.76 -5.38 17.52
CA GLY A 91 6.50 -6.76 17.11
C GLY A 91 7.21 -7.80 18.00
N ARG A 92 6.77 -9.07 17.91
CA ARG A 92 7.29 -10.24 18.62
C ARG A 92 8.24 -11.01 17.70
N GLU A 93 9.28 -11.60 18.23
CA GLU A 93 10.23 -12.46 17.48
C GLU A 93 9.56 -13.71 16.90
N GLU A 94 10.03 -14.15 15.74
CA GLU A 94 9.50 -15.27 14.99
C GLU A 94 10.52 -16.41 14.89
N THR A 95 10.10 -17.64 15.19
CA THR A 95 10.94 -18.85 15.25
C THR A 95 10.57 -19.84 14.12
N ARG A 96 10.76 -19.47 12.84
CA ARG A 96 10.46 -20.34 11.69
C ARG A 96 11.70 -21.02 11.11
N GLY A 97 11.54 -22.25 10.59
CA GLY A 97 12.60 -23.06 10.01
C GLY A 97 13.15 -22.47 8.69
N ARG A 98 14.39 -22.85 8.34
CA ARG A 98 15.15 -22.33 7.20
C ARG A 98 15.02 -23.23 5.98
N ILE A 99 14.86 -22.62 4.78
CA ILE A 99 14.98 -23.31 3.48
C ILE A 99 16.39 -23.11 2.91
N LYS A 100 16.84 -24.06 2.06
CA LYS A 100 18.03 -23.84 1.22
C LYS A 100 17.69 -22.81 0.14
N VAL A 101 18.56 -21.82 -0.06
CA VAL A 101 18.35 -20.74 -1.00
C VAL A 101 19.43 -20.74 -2.08
N PRO A 102 19.09 -20.45 -3.35
CA PRO A 102 20.06 -20.42 -4.44
C PRO A 102 20.97 -19.19 -4.36
N HIS A 103 20.40 -18.03 -4.03
CA HIS A 103 21.13 -16.77 -3.94
C HIS A 103 20.77 -15.99 -2.69
N GLU A 104 21.78 -15.41 -2.08
CA GLU A 104 21.63 -14.46 -0.98
C GLU A 104 21.24 -13.08 -1.51
N LEU A 105 20.62 -12.26 -0.67
CA LEU A 105 20.26 -10.88 -1.03
C LEU A 105 21.48 -10.03 -1.44
N SER A 106 22.66 -10.32 -0.92
CA SER A 106 23.92 -9.64 -1.28
C SER A 106 24.33 -9.83 -2.73
N GLU A 107 23.87 -10.91 -3.37
CA GLU A 107 24.14 -11.24 -4.78
C GLU A 107 23.17 -10.54 -5.74
N ARG A 108 22.14 -9.87 -5.20
CA ARG A 108 21.13 -9.19 -6.00
C ARG A 108 21.74 -8.02 -6.78
N PRO A 109 21.38 -7.84 -8.08
CA PRO A 109 21.88 -6.77 -8.91
C PRO A 109 21.71 -5.37 -8.27
N ALA A 110 22.67 -4.47 -8.51
CA ALA A 110 22.68 -3.12 -7.96
C ALA A 110 21.45 -2.31 -8.38
N GLU A 111 20.94 -2.52 -9.59
CA GLU A 111 19.75 -1.89 -10.16
C GLU A 111 18.50 -2.19 -9.30
N ALA A 112 18.38 -3.41 -8.83
CA ALA A 112 17.32 -3.78 -7.89
C ALA A 112 17.50 -3.08 -6.54
N GLY A 113 18.75 -2.95 -6.07
CA GLY A 113 19.11 -2.17 -4.89
C GLY A 113 18.73 -0.69 -5.02
N GLY A 114 19.15 -0.06 -6.11
CA GLY A 114 18.88 1.34 -6.46
C GLY A 114 17.45 1.64 -6.90
N ARG A 115 16.63 0.58 -7.18
CA ARG A 115 15.26 0.74 -7.70
C ARG A 115 15.23 1.53 -9.01
N SER A 116 16.20 1.28 -9.89
CA SER A 116 16.39 2.03 -11.13
C SER A 116 15.55 1.51 -12.30
N ARG A 117 15.03 0.28 -12.20
CA ARG A 117 14.23 -0.37 -13.22
C ARG A 117 12.95 -1.00 -12.66
N PRO A 118 11.88 -1.19 -13.48
CA PRO A 118 10.74 -2.02 -13.12
C PRO A 118 11.09 -3.52 -13.21
N GLY A 119 10.28 -4.36 -12.55
CA GLY A 119 10.44 -5.82 -12.62
C GLY A 119 11.27 -6.44 -11.52
N ASP A 120 11.77 -5.67 -10.57
CA ASP A 120 12.36 -6.18 -9.33
C ASP A 120 11.28 -6.26 -8.24
N TRP A 121 10.78 -7.45 -7.95
CA TRP A 121 9.62 -7.68 -7.08
C TRP A 121 10.03 -8.12 -5.67
N GLU A 122 9.45 -7.52 -4.64
CA GLU A 122 9.48 -8.05 -3.28
C GLU A 122 8.24 -8.92 -3.05
N ALA A 123 8.44 -10.17 -2.60
CA ALA A 123 7.38 -11.13 -2.36
C ALA A 123 7.16 -11.38 -0.88
N ASP A 124 5.90 -11.55 -0.47
CA ASP A 124 5.49 -11.88 0.89
C ASP A 124 4.12 -12.56 0.88
N THR A 125 3.70 -13.10 2.03
CA THR A 125 2.37 -13.62 2.25
C THR A 125 1.70 -12.91 3.44
N VAL A 126 0.40 -12.67 3.31
CA VAL A 126 -0.40 -12.13 4.42
C VAL A 126 -1.31 -13.23 4.93
N VAL A 127 -0.95 -13.80 6.08
CA VAL A 127 -1.67 -14.94 6.68
C VAL A 127 -2.71 -14.51 7.70
N GLY A 128 -3.72 -15.36 7.87
CA GLY A 128 -4.75 -15.29 8.90
C GLY A 128 -4.91 -16.64 9.61
N PRO A 129 -5.96 -16.85 10.38
CA PRO A 129 -6.40 -18.18 10.80
C PRO A 129 -6.84 -18.99 9.57
N GLY A 130 -6.57 -20.31 9.59
CA GLY A 130 -6.91 -21.21 8.47
C GLY A 130 -5.77 -21.38 7.46
N ALA A 131 -6.07 -22.09 6.36
CA ALA A 131 -5.10 -22.47 5.33
C ALA A 131 -4.89 -21.38 4.27
N ALA A 132 -5.91 -20.56 3.99
CA ALA A 132 -5.86 -19.53 2.95
C ALA A 132 -5.01 -18.32 3.36
N CYS A 133 -4.36 -17.70 2.37
CA CYS A 133 -3.53 -16.52 2.56
C CYS A 133 -3.67 -15.55 1.37
N LEU A 134 -3.08 -14.36 1.46
CA LEU A 134 -2.82 -13.51 0.32
C LEU A 134 -1.36 -13.63 -0.08
N VAL A 135 -1.09 -13.86 -1.36
CA VAL A 135 0.23 -13.66 -1.96
C VAL A 135 0.33 -12.21 -2.39
N THR A 136 1.39 -11.54 -2.00
CA THR A 136 1.64 -10.13 -2.27
C THR A 136 3.00 -9.94 -2.92
N LEU A 137 3.01 -9.29 -4.06
CA LEU A 137 4.20 -8.98 -4.83
C LEU A 137 4.20 -7.48 -5.08
N THR A 138 5.25 -6.80 -4.66
CA THR A 138 5.34 -5.35 -4.84
C THR A 138 6.57 -5.00 -5.66
N ASP A 139 6.35 -4.33 -6.81
CA ASP A 139 7.44 -3.82 -7.62
C ASP A 139 8.21 -2.73 -6.85
N ARG A 140 9.52 -2.84 -6.83
CA ARG A 140 10.39 -1.97 -6.04
C ARG A 140 10.46 -0.55 -6.58
N ARG A 141 10.34 -0.37 -7.90
CA ARG A 141 10.40 0.93 -8.58
C ARG A 141 9.06 1.67 -8.47
N SER A 142 8.02 1.12 -9.04
CA SER A 142 6.70 1.75 -9.14
C SER A 142 5.82 1.62 -7.91
N ARG A 143 6.16 0.71 -6.98
CA ARG A 143 5.32 0.36 -5.81
C ARG A 143 4.03 -0.37 -6.18
N LEU A 144 3.90 -0.85 -7.41
CA LEU A 144 2.73 -1.60 -7.85
C LEU A 144 2.59 -2.89 -7.03
N LEU A 145 1.42 -3.12 -6.48
CA LEU A 145 1.02 -4.32 -5.78
C LEU A 145 0.28 -5.24 -6.75
N VAL A 146 0.75 -6.47 -6.89
CA VAL A 146 0.04 -7.56 -7.57
C VAL A 146 0.02 -8.80 -6.68
N GLY A 147 -0.73 -9.83 -7.08
CA GLY A 147 -0.92 -11.04 -6.29
C GLY A 147 -2.40 -11.37 -6.16
N GLY A 148 -2.79 -12.05 -5.10
CA GLY A 148 -4.18 -12.40 -4.88
C GLY A 148 -4.39 -13.42 -3.78
N LEU A 149 -5.64 -13.87 -3.70
CA LEU A 149 -6.08 -14.91 -2.77
C LEU A 149 -5.45 -16.26 -3.17
N CYS A 150 -4.85 -16.92 -2.19
CA CYS A 150 -4.26 -18.24 -2.31
C CYS A 150 -5.03 -19.20 -1.37
N PRO A 151 -5.57 -20.30 -1.89
CA PRO A 151 -6.43 -21.19 -1.10
C PRO A 151 -5.69 -21.94 0.01
N ALA A 152 -4.36 -22.10 -0.15
CA ALA A 152 -3.52 -22.80 0.81
C ALA A 152 -2.15 -22.13 0.94
N HIS A 153 -1.63 -22.04 2.15
CA HIS A 153 -0.30 -21.50 2.44
C HIS A 153 0.78 -22.59 2.25
N THR A 154 0.81 -23.19 1.04
CA THR A 154 1.78 -24.22 0.61
C THR A 154 2.69 -23.67 -0.47
N ALA A 155 3.86 -24.27 -0.65
CA ALA A 155 4.83 -23.85 -1.67
C ALA A 155 4.24 -23.90 -3.09
N ASP A 156 3.48 -24.94 -3.40
CA ASP A 156 2.86 -25.12 -4.72
C ASP A 156 1.78 -24.07 -4.99
N ALA A 157 0.84 -23.88 -4.05
CA ALA A 157 -0.25 -22.92 -4.22
C ALA A 157 0.26 -21.47 -4.30
N VAL A 158 1.23 -21.12 -3.44
CA VAL A 158 1.90 -19.81 -3.47
C VAL A 158 2.67 -19.62 -4.77
N GLY A 159 3.41 -20.66 -5.23
CA GLY A 159 4.13 -20.61 -6.49
C GLY A 159 3.21 -20.37 -7.69
N GLN A 160 2.09 -21.10 -7.77
CA GLN A 160 1.08 -20.91 -8.83
C GLN A 160 0.48 -19.49 -8.80
N ALA A 161 0.16 -18.97 -7.62
CA ALA A 161 -0.35 -17.61 -7.47
C ALA A 161 0.69 -16.56 -7.89
N MET A 162 1.98 -16.78 -7.61
CA MET A 162 3.07 -15.92 -8.07
C MET A 162 3.20 -15.93 -9.60
N VAL A 163 3.19 -17.11 -10.22
CA VAL A 163 3.25 -17.27 -11.69
C VAL A 163 2.10 -16.50 -12.34
N GLY A 164 0.86 -16.72 -11.89
CA GLY A 164 -0.31 -16.03 -12.43
C GLY A 164 -0.24 -14.50 -12.26
N ALA A 165 0.29 -14.04 -11.13
CA ALA A 165 0.39 -12.62 -10.86
C ALA A 165 1.50 -11.91 -11.65
N LEU A 166 2.59 -12.60 -11.98
CA LEU A 166 3.77 -12.03 -12.65
C LEU A 166 3.77 -12.24 -14.17
N ALA A 167 2.94 -13.15 -14.68
CA ALA A 167 2.86 -13.43 -16.10
C ALA A 167 2.61 -12.15 -16.93
N GLY A 168 3.38 -11.95 -18.01
CA GLY A 168 3.26 -10.80 -18.91
C GLY A 168 3.73 -9.47 -18.33
N ARG A 169 4.43 -9.48 -17.19
CA ARG A 169 5.01 -8.28 -16.58
C ARG A 169 6.52 -8.22 -16.73
N PRO A 170 7.14 -7.03 -16.71
CA PRO A 170 8.58 -6.92 -16.53
C PRO A 170 9.03 -7.72 -15.32
N LEU A 171 10.05 -8.57 -15.52
CA LEU A 171 10.49 -9.53 -14.53
C LEU A 171 12.01 -9.66 -14.53
N ALA A 172 12.67 -8.99 -13.62
CA ALA A 172 14.11 -8.98 -13.48
C ALA A 172 14.59 -9.78 -12.27
N SER A 173 13.90 -9.66 -11.12
CA SER A 173 14.22 -10.44 -9.93
C SER A 173 13.04 -10.55 -8.97
N VAL A 174 13.06 -11.58 -8.12
CA VAL A 174 12.09 -11.74 -7.02
C VAL A 174 12.84 -11.83 -5.70
N THR A 175 12.40 -11.08 -4.70
CA THR A 175 13.01 -11.06 -3.35
C THR A 175 11.99 -11.47 -2.29
N PRO A 176 11.89 -12.77 -1.93
CA PRO A 176 11.11 -13.26 -0.80
C PRO A 176 11.92 -13.27 0.50
N ASP A 177 11.26 -13.63 1.61
CA ASP A 177 11.96 -14.16 2.79
C ASP A 177 12.23 -15.68 2.64
N ARG A 178 12.74 -16.30 3.71
CA ARG A 178 13.02 -17.74 3.74
C ARG A 178 11.85 -18.55 4.30
N GLY A 179 10.63 -18.11 4.07
CA GLY A 179 9.43 -18.85 4.44
C GLY A 179 9.32 -20.15 3.63
N LYS A 180 8.78 -21.21 4.25
CA LYS A 180 8.59 -22.52 3.59
C LYS A 180 7.66 -22.41 2.38
N GLU A 181 6.78 -21.44 2.34
CA GLU A 181 5.88 -21.10 1.25
C GLU A 181 6.60 -20.70 -0.03
N PHE A 182 7.88 -20.30 0.06
CA PHE A 182 8.72 -19.99 -1.11
C PHE A 182 9.69 -21.12 -1.48
N ALA A 183 9.55 -22.30 -0.87
CA ALA A 183 10.40 -23.46 -1.23
C ALA A 183 10.25 -23.92 -2.68
N GLY A 184 9.09 -23.65 -3.31
CA GLY A 184 8.81 -23.93 -4.70
C GLY A 184 9.41 -22.93 -5.71
N HIS A 185 10.33 -22.05 -5.30
CA HIS A 185 10.92 -21.00 -6.14
C HIS A 185 11.54 -21.52 -7.45
N ALA A 186 12.12 -22.71 -7.46
CA ALA A 186 12.71 -23.29 -8.67
C ALA A 186 11.66 -23.55 -9.77
N ALA A 187 10.48 -24.04 -9.40
CA ALA A 187 9.36 -24.22 -10.32
C ALA A 187 8.84 -22.88 -10.85
N VAL A 188 8.76 -21.85 -9.98
CA VAL A 188 8.39 -20.48 -10.38
C VAL A 188 9.43 -19.89 -11.33
N THR A 189 10.73 -20.07 -11.06
CA THR A 189 11.81 -19.65 -11.96
C THR A 189 11.65 -20.26 -13.33
N ALA A 190 11.42 -21.56 -13.42
CA ALA A 190 11.23 -22.26 -14.68
C ALA A 190 9.98 -21.77 -15.44
N ALA A 191 8.85 -21.62 -14.75
CA ALA A 191 7.59 -21.17 -15.33
C ALA A 191 7.63 -19.71 -15.83
N LEU A 192 8.48 -18.87 -15.25
CA LEU A 192 8.63 -17.45 -15.57
C LEU A 192 9.90 -17.13 -16.39
N GLY A 193 10.43 -18.08 -17.14
CA GLY A 193 11.51 -17.84 -18.09
C GLY A 193 12.89 -17.60 -17.47
N GLY A 194 13.15 -18.14 -16.25
CA GLY A 194 14.48 -18.09 -15.64
C GLY A 194 14.69 -16.95 -14.66
N VAL A 195 13.63 -16.30 -14.18
CA VAL A 195 13.76 -15.22 -13.17
C VAL A 195 14.53 -15.69 -11.94
N GLN A 196 15.45 -14.84 -11.44
CA GLN A 196 16.28 -15.17 -10.29
C GLN A 196 15.61 -14.74 -8.98
N PHE A 197 15.74 -15.60 -7.96
CA PHE A 197 15.27 -15.36 -6.60
C PHE A 197 16.45 -15.00 -5.68
N TYR A 198 16.35 -13.88 -4.97
CA TYR A 198 17.32 -13.41 -3.99
C TYR A 198 16.69 -13.35 -2.61
N PHE A 199 17.11 -14.21 -1.70
CA PHE A 199 16.46 -14.38 -0.41
C PHE A 199 17.01 -13.46 0.66
N CYS A 200 16.10 -12.84 1.41
CA CYS A 200 16.47 -12.04 2.58
C CYS A 200 17.13 -12.90 3.64
N GLN A 201 18.02 -12.28 4.40
CA GLN A 201 18.61 -12.94 5.57
C GLN A 201 17.53 -13.12 6.65
N PRO A 202 17.61 -14.18 7.44
CA PRO A 202 16.70 -14.41 8.56
C PRO A 202 16.68 -13.22 9.53
N HIS A 203 15.50 -12.89 10.05
CA HIS A 203 15.29 -11.82 11.03
C HIS A 203 15.71 -10.42 10.61
N ARG A 204 15.78 -10.16 9.29
CA ARG A 204 16.08 -8.82 8.73
C ARG A 204 14.92 -8.25 7.90
N PRO A 205 13.79 -7.90 8.53
CA PRO A 205 12.61 -7.39 7.84
C PRO A 205 12.89 -6.13 7.02
N TRP A 206 13.82 -5.27 7.46
CA TRP A 206 14.22 -4.07 6.73
C TRP A 206 14.78 -4.33 5.33
N GLN A 207 15.10 -5.57 4.97
CA GLN A 207 15.55 -5.96 3.64
C GLN A 207 14.42 -6.00 2.59
N LYS A 208 13.13 -6.06 3.04
CA LYS A 208 11.92 -6.01 2.20
C LYS A 208 10.99 -4.82 2.56
N PRO A 209 11.48 -3.58 2.61
CA PRO A 209 10.70 -2.46 3.14
C PRO A 209 9.48 -2.11 2.27
N THR A 210 9.51 -2.44 0.98
CA THR A 210 8.45 -2.09 0.04
C THR A 210 7.21 -2.94 0.28
N VAL A 211 7.38 -4.26 0.29
CA VAL A 211 6.25 -5.18 0.53
C VAL A 211 5.75 -5.10 1.96
N GLU A 212 6.62 -4.90 2.95
CA GLU A 212 6.19 -4.70 4.33
C GLU A 212 5.30 -3.47 4.51
N ASN A 213 5.69 -2.33 3.89
CA ASN A 213 4.84 -1.16 3.90
C ASN A 213 3.50 -1.43 3.20
N THR A 214 3.52 -2.15 2.08
CA THR A 214 2.32 -2.52 1.32
C THR A 214 1.43 -3.46 2.13
N ASN A 215 1.99 -4.47 2.81
CA ASN A 215 1.24 -5.34 3.71
C ASN A 215 0.61 -4.56 4.87
N GLY A 216 1.29 -3.52 5.35
CA GLY A 216 0.70 -2.57 6.31
C GLY A 216 -0.53 -1.84 5.77
N LEU A 217 -0.62 -1.58 4.46
CA LEU A 217 -1.81 -1.00 3.82
C LEU A 217 -2.91 -2.07 3.63
N ILE A 218 -2.52 -3.28 3.24
CA ILE A 218 -3.45 -4.43 3.12
C ILE A 218 -4.17 -4.67 4.45
N ARG A 219 -3.47 -4.53 5.58
CA ARG A 219 -4.05 -4.68 6.93
C ARG A 219 -5.08 -3.59 7.30
N GLU A 220 -5.25 -2.54 6.52
CA GLU A 220 -6.36 -1.59 6.66
C GLU A 220 -7.68 -2.19 6.15
N PHE A 221 -7.62 -3.09 5.16
CA PHE A 221 -8.76 -3.80 4.57
C PHE A 221 -8.97 -5.16 5.26
N PHE A 222 -7.89 -5.88 5.53
CA PHE A 222 -7.88 -7.21 6.13
C PHE A 222 -7.07 -7.17 7.44
N PRO A 223 -7.68 -6.79 8.58
CA PRO A 223 -7.02 -6.72 9.88
C PRO A 223 -6.39 -8.06 10.30
N LYS A 224 -5.48 -8.02 11.29
CA LYS A 224 -4.95 -9.26 11.88
C LYS A 224 -6.10 -10.11 12.44
N GLY A 225 -6.09 -11.41 12.13
CA GLY A 225 -7.18 -12.33 12.47
C GLY A 225 -8.24 -12.48 11.38
N THR A 226 -8.13 -11.79 10.23
CA THR A 226 -9.00 -12.06 9.09
C THR A 226 -8.77 -13.47 8.57
N ASP A 227 -9.86 -14.24 8.45
CA ASP A 227 -9.88 -15.56 7.84
C ASP A 227 -10.02 -15.40 6.32
N PHE A 228 -8.94 -15.66 5.58
CA PHE A 228 -8.93 -15.49 4.14
C PHE A 228 -9.76 -16.54 3.37
N SER A 229 -10.18 -17.62 4.00
CA SER A 229 -11.12 -18.56 3.39
C SER A 229 -12.52 -17.98 3.20
N LYS A 230 -12.84 -16.89 3.93
CA LYS A 230 -14.12 -16.17 3.89
C LYS A 230 -14.06 -14.86 3.10
N VAL A 231 -12.90 -14.51 2.58
CA VAL A 231 -12.67 -13.31 1.76
C VAL A 231 -12.86 -13.69 0.30
N THR A 232 -13.61 -12.88 -0.45
CA THR A 232 -13.81 -13.11 -1.88
C THR A 232 -12.66 -12.56 -2.70
N ARG A 233 -12.52 -13.05 -3.93
CA ARG A 233 -11.55 -12.56 -4.89
C ARG A 233 -11.78 -11.09 -5.22
N GLU A 234 -13.02 -10.70 -5.39
CA GLU A 234 -13.44 -9.34 -5.72
C GLU A 234 -13.08 -8.35 -4.61
N GLU A 235 -13.21 -8.76 -3.33
CA GLU A 235 -12.79 -7.97 -2.18
C GLU A 235 -11.28 -7.71 -2.19
N VAL A 236 -10.49 -8.73 -2.51
CA VAL A 236 -9.03 -8.61 -2.63
C VAL A 236 -8.65 -7.70 -3.80
N GLU A 237 -9.25 -7.90 -4.97
CA GLU A 237 -9.00 -7.08 -6.16
C GLU A 237 -9.37 -5.62 -5.92
N ARG A 238 -10.50 -5.37 -5.25
CA ARG A 238 -10.91 -4.02 -4.83
C ARG A 238 -9.89 -3.38 -3.89
N ALA A 239 -9.42 -4.12 -2.88
CA ALA A 239 -8.43 -3.63 -1.95
C ALA A 239 -7.10 -3.30 -2.66
N PHE A 240 -6.63 -4.17 -3.54
CA PHE A 240 -5.39 -3.96 -4.32
C PHE A 240 -5.52 -2.75 -5.25
N ARG A 241 -6.65 -2.59 -5.92
CA ARG A 241 -6.94 -1.41 -6.76
C ARG A 241 -6.87 -0.12 -5.93
N LEU A 242 -7.57 -0.05 -4.79
CA LEU A 242 -7.55 1.11 -3.91
C LEU A 242 -6.14 1.43 -3.38
N ILE A 243 -5.32 0.41 -3.11
CA ILE A 243 -3.92 0.57 -2.68
C ILE A 243 -3.06 1.10 -3.84
N ASN A 244 -3.25 0.59 -5.05
CA ASN A 244 -2.48 0.97 -6.23
C ASN A 244 -2.86 2.37 -6.74
N ASP A 245 -4.10 2.80 -6.57
CA ASP A 245 -4.60 4.13 -6.92
C ASP A 245 -4.37 5.18 -5.81
N ARG A 246 -3.73 4.77 -4.71
CA ARG A 246 -3.37 5.68 -3.63
C ARG A 246 -2.11 6.47 -3.96
N PRO A 247 -2.14 7.83 -3.91
CA PRO A 247 -0.95 8.65 -4.14
C PRO A 247 0.18 8.32 -3.18
N ARG A 248 1.43 8.25 -3.66
CA ARG A 248 2.61 7.93 -2.87
C ARG A 248 3.58 9.10 -2.83
N LYS A 249 3.93 9.58 -1.64
CA LYS A 249 4.91 10.67 -1.46
C LYS A 249 6.24 10.34 -2.15
N VAL A 250 6.71 9.08 -2.04
CA VAL A 250 7.95 8.61 -2.68
C VAL A 250 7.90 8.59 -4.22
N LEU A 251 6.72 8.72 -4.82
CA LEU A 251 6.49 8.82 -6.26
C LEU A 251 6.06 10.26 -6.65
N GLY A 252 6.35 11.26 -5.83
CA GLY A 252 5.90 12.64 -6.07
C GLY A 252 4.37 12.79 -6.07
N TYR A 253 3.67 12.00 -5.25
CA TYR A 253 2.21 11.91 -5.17
C TYR A 253 1.51 11.36 -6.43
N ARG A 254 2.26 10.72 -7.33
CA ARG A 254 1.67 9.82 -8.33
C ARG A 254 1.20 8.53 -7.67
N THR A 255 0.28 7.82 -8.32
CA THR A 255 -0.16 6.50 -7.91
C THR A 255 0.82 5.43 -8.38
N ALA A 256 0.76 4.22 -7.80
CA ALA A 256 1.58 3.11 -8.25
C ALA A 256 1.24 2.71 -9.70
N ASN A 257 -0.05 2.77 -10.08
CA ASN A 257 -0.51 2.51 -11.44
C ASN A 257 0.06 3.51 -12.45
N GLU A 258 0.07 4.82 -12.13
CA GLU A 258 0.65 5.86 -12.97
C GLU A 258 2.16 5.63 -13.16
N ALA A 259 2.89 5.45 -12.06
CA ALA A 259 4.33 5.22 -12.10
C ALA A 259 4.69 3.97 -12.90
N TYR A 260 3.94 2.87 -12.74
CA TYR A 260 4.19 1.64 -13.47
C TYR A 260 3.95 1.79 -14.97
N ARG A 261 2.87 2.48 -15.38
CA ARG A 261 2.61 2.74 -16.81
C ARG A 261 3.71 3.58 -17.45
N GLU A 262 4.17 4.61 -16.77
CA GLU A 262 5.30 5.44 -17.25
C GLU A 262 6.57 4.61 -17.44
N GLU A 263 6.93 3.74 -16.48
CA GLU A 263 8.09 2.86 -16.60
C GLU A 263 7.98 1.90 -17.79
N LEU A 264 6.78 1.36 -18.07
CA LEU A 264 6.56 0.51 -19.23
C LEU A 264 6.76 1.26 -20.55
N LEU A 265 6.29 2.51 -20.64
CA LEU A 265 6.47 3.35 -21.83
C LEU A 265 7.94 3.71 -22.09
N HIS A 266 8.76 3.83 -21.03
CA HIS A 266 10.18 4.12 -21.16
C HIS A 266 11.05 2.86 -21.42
N SER A 267 10.49 1.67 -21.19
CA SER A 267 11.21 0.38 -21.36
C SER A 267 10.90 -0.31 -22.69
N ALA A 268 9.94 0.21 -23.46
CA ALA A 268 9.56 -0.24 -24.80
C ALA A 268 10.33 0.54 -25.89
#